data_d4d27a3b77638c8c858390e6ea4e9f05
#
_entry.id   d4d27a3b77638c8c858390e6ea4e9f05
#
_cell.length_a   1.000
_cell.length_b   1.000
_cell.length_c   1.000
_cell.angle_alpha   90.00
_cell.angle_beta   90.00
_cell.angle_gamma   90.00
#
_symmetry.space_group_name_H-M   'P 1'
#
loop_
_entity.id
_entity.type
_entity.pdbx_description
1 polymer ?
#
loop_
_entity_poly.entity_id
_entity_poly.type
_entity_poly.pdbx_seq_one_letter_code
_entity_poly.pdbx_strand_id
1 'polypeptide(L)'
;MSVVNQSFVQDVDAVLSAQWNVGTNTKADAAAGIATIGDDGDLRFLLTRVAVSGQGVLGSAAVDIPDGDYALRVDEVAFPVGAIAHRHTHTGSGWRHLVNGDLRIEAEHDTTVMHAGDSWFEPAGSPVRAVALQTSGVTRFVRCMVIPANFVGVSTFQLHDPADAALPRLQMTHRHFDHLVQVDAG
;
A
#
# COMPACT_ATOMS: atom_id res chain seq x y z
N MET A 1 -1.38 -3.86 -12.02
CA MET A 1 -0.83 -4.28 -10.70
C MET A 1 -1.88 -5.06 -9.94
N SER A 2 -1.48 -6.10 -9.24
CA SER A 2 -2.40 -6.97 -8.49
C SER A 2 -1.87 -7.24 -7.10
N VAL A 3 -2.77 -7.49 -6.16
CA VAL A 3 -2.47 -8.00 -4.83
C VAL A 3 -3.07 -9.39 -4.69
N VAL A 4 -2.27 -10.35 -4.24
CA VAL A 4 -2.65 -11.76 -4.10
C VAL A 4 -2.22 -12.30 -2.75
N ASN A 5 -2.94 -13.28 -2.22
CA ASN A 5 -2.56 -13.99 -1.00
C ASN A 5 -1.78 -15.28 -1.31
N GLN A 6 -1.28 -15.95 -0.27
CA GLN A 6 -0.45 -17.15 -0.43
C GLN A 6 -1.19 -18.33 -1.10
N SER A 7 -2.52 -18.32 -1.16
CA SER A 7 -3.28 -19.36 -1.87
C SER A 7 -3.27 -19.20 -3.40
N PHE A 8 -2.73 -18.06 -3.90
CA PHE A 8 -2.58 -17.83 -5.32
C PHE A 8 -1.40 -18.64 -5.87
N VAL A 9 -1.67 -19.54 -6.79
CA VAL A 9 -0.72 -20.54 -7.35
C VAL A 9 -0.73 -20.48 -8.88
N GLN A 10 -0.79 -19.33 -9.47
CA GLN A 10 -0.73 -19.21 -10.92
C GLN A 10 0.65 -18.72 -11.34
N ASP A 11 1.23 -19.37 -12.33
CA ASP A 11 2.44 -18.87 -13.01
C ASP A 11 2.04 -17.63 -13.80
N VAL A 12 2.54 -16.47 -13.39
CA VAL A 12 2.29 -15.19 -14.04
C VAL A 12 3.61 -14.58 -14.46
N ASP A 13 3.66 -14.07 -15.68
CA ASP A 13 4.79 -13.28 -16.17
C ASP A 13 4.77 -11.90 -15.47
N ALA A 14 5.39 -11.82 -14.31
CA ALA A 14 5.49 -10.61 -13.52
C ALA A 14 6.75 -9.83 -13.89
N VAL A 15 6.58 -8.55 -14.21
CA VAL A 15 7.71 -7.62 -14.37
C VAL A 15 8.48 -7.50 -13.05
N LEU A 16 7.76 -7.48 -11.94
CA LEU A 16 8.32 -7.49 -10.59
C LEU A 16 7.29 -8.02 -9.59
N SER A 17 7.77 -8.79 -8.61
CA SER A 17 6.99 -9.26 -7.48
C SER A 17 7.62 -8.77 -6.18
N ALA A 18 6.81 -8.16 -5.32
CA ALA A 18 7.17 -7.81 -3.95
C ALA A 18 6.29 -8.61 -3.00
N GLN A 19 6.91 -9.25 -2.01
CA GLN A 19 6.22 -10.04 -0.99
C GLN A 19 6.22 -9.33 0.35
N TRP A 20 5.23 -9.64 1.17
CA TRP A 20 5.15 -9.22 2.55
C TRP A 20 4.68 -10.37 3.42
N ASN A 21 5.36 -10.59 4.54
CA ASN A 21 5.03 -11.61 5.52
C ASN A 21 4.66 -10.96 6.85
N VAL A 22 3.65 -11.51 7.53
CA VAL A 22 3.31 -11.11 8.89
C VAL A 22 4.47 -11.48 9.82
N GLY A 23 5.05 -10.50 10.48
CA GLY A 23 6.10 -10.74 11.48
C GLY A 23 5.55 -11.51 12.68
N THR A 24 6.25 -12.54 13.11
CA THR A 24 5.94 -13.33 14.31
C THR A 24 6.46 -12.65 15.58
N ASN A 25 6.23 -11.37 15.78
CA ASN A 25 6.63 -10.75 17.04
C ASN A 25 5.57 -11.03 18.11
N THR A 26 5.97 -11.74 19.17
CA THR A 26 5.12 -12.17 20.28
C THR A 26 4.64 -11.05 21.21
N LYS A 27 4.97 -9.79 20.91
CA LYS A 27 4.40 -8.64 21.62
C LYS A 27 3.17 -8.16 20.84
N ALA A 28 2.03 -8.16 21.49
CA ALA A 28 0.70 -7.92 20.95
C ALA A 28 0.53 -6.60 20.13
N ASP A 29 1.50 -5.71 20.13
CA ASP A 29 1.40 -4.38 19.53
C ASP A 29 2.29 -4.14 18.29
N ALA A 30 3.08 -5.10 17.88
CA ALA A 30 4.07 -4.88 16.82
C ALA A 30 4.39 -6.14 16.01
N ALA A 31 3.41 -6.74 15.38
CA ALA A 31 3.74 -7.62 14.27
C ALA A 31 4.27 -6.75 13.11
N ALA A 32 5.52 -6.30 13.20
CA ALA A 32 6.18 -5.69 12.07
C ALA A 32 6.29 -6.74 10.96
N GLY A 33 5.68 -6.47 9.82
CA GLY A 33 5.84 -7.31 8.65
C GLY A 33 7.29 -7.26 8.15
N ILE A 34 7.66 -8.23 7.33
CA ILE A 34 8.91 -8.22 6.58
C ILE A 34 8.53 -8.16 5.10
N ALA A 35 9.07 -7.18 4.38
CA ALA A 35 8.89 -7.08 2.95
C ALA A 35 10.21 -7.32 2.21
N THR A 36 10.15 -8.14 1.18
CA THR A 36 11.28 -8.45 0.31
C THR A 36 10.82 -8.53 -1.15
N ILE A 37 11.76 -8.54 -2.08
CA ILE A 37 11.51 -8.91 -3.46
C ILE A 37 11.51 -10.44 -3.54
N GLY A 38 10.50 -11.04 -4.17
CA GLY A 38 10.37 -12.48 -4.32
C GLY A 38 8.93 -12.96 -4.39
N ASP A 39 8.73 -14.27 -4.35
CA ASP A 39 7.46 -14.94 -4.65
C ASP A 39 6.81 -15.68 -3.46
N ASP A 40 7.52 -15.82 -2.34
CA ASP A 40 7.05 -16.53 -1.16
C ASP A 40 6.65 -15.56 -0.04
N GLY A 41 5.37 -15.30 0.13
CA GLY A 41 4.86 -14.44 1.19
C GLY A 41 3.39 -14.67 1.46
N ASP A 42 2.91 -14.25 2.64
CA ASP A 42 1.48 -14.27 2.98
C ASP A 42 0.69 -13.40 2.01
N LEU A 43 1.30 -12.31 1.57
CA LEU A 43 0.77 -11.35 0.61
C LEU A 43 1.83 -11.02 -0.45
N ARG A 44 1.42 -10.98 -1.71
CA ARG A 44 2.29 -10.60 -2.82
C ARG A 44 1.65 -9.47 -3.62
N PHE A 45 2.48 -8.52 -4.03
CA PHE A 45 2.13 -7.46 -4.96
C PHE A 45 2.83 -7.72 -6.29
N LEU A 46 2.04 -7.91 -7.34
CA LEU A 46 2.53 -8.29 -8.67
C LEU A 46 2.37 -7.10 -9.63
N LEU A 47 3.46 -6.70 -10.27
CA LEU A 47 3.42 -5.80 -11.42
C LEU A 47 3.51 -6.67 -12.67
N THR A 48 2.41 -6.76 -13.43
CA THR A 48 2.26 -7.65 -14.58
C THR A 48 1.82 -6.87 -15.82
N ARG A 49 2.12 -7.38 -17.00
CA ARG A 49 1.68 -6.77 -18.27
C ARG A 49 0.19 -6.98 -18.55
N VAL A 50 -0.41 -8.00 -17.95
CA VAL A 50 -1.82 -8.36 -18.10
C VAL A 50 -2.50 -8.41 -16.73
N ALA A 51 -3.82 -8.21 -16.70
CA ALA A 51 -4.59 -8.34 -15.47
C ALA A 51 -4.53 -9.77 -14.95
N VAL A 52 -4.36 -9.90 -13.63
CA VAL A 52 -4.37 -11.20 -12.93
C VAL A 52 -5.76 -11.44 -12.36
N SER A 53 -6.24 -12.67 -12.47
CA SER A 53 -7.54 -13.10 -11.94
C SER A 53 -7.46 -14.54 -11.44
N GLY A 54 -8.39 -14.96 -10.60
CA GLY A 54 -8.49 -16.32 -10.10
C GLY A 54 -8.49 -16.42 -8.59
N GLN A 55 -8.39 -17.64 -8.08
CA GLN A 55 -8.39 -17.90 -6.64
C GLN A 55 -7.16 -17.25 -5.99
N GLY A 56 -7.37 -16.58 -4.87
CA GLY A 56 -6.30 -15.90 -4.13
C GLY A 56 -6.00 -14.49 -4.61
N VAL A 57 -6.60 -14.00 -5.70
CA VAL A 57 -6.48 -12.60 -6.12
C VAL A 57 -7.39 -11.75 -5.24
N LEU A 58 -6.80 -10.86 -4.45
CA LEU A 58 -7.51 -9.92 -3.58
C LEU A 58 -7.90 -8.65 -4.33
N GLY A 59 -7.20 -8.34 -5.40
CA GLY A 59 -7.53 -7.24 -6.30
C GLY A 59 -6.58 -7.12 -7.48
N SER A 60 -7.08 -6.54 -8.58
CA SER A 60 -6.29 -6.25 -9.78
C SER A 60 -6.77 -4.91 -10.36
N ALA A 61 -5.85 -4.02 -10.68
CA ALA A 61 -6.13 -2.72 -11.27
C ALA A 61 -5.07 -2.36 -12.31
N ALA A 62 -5.48 -1.64 -13.33
CA ALA A 62 -4.53 -0.97 -14.21
C ALA A 62 -3.77 0.08 -13.39
N VAL A 63 -2.50 0.24 -13.69
CA VAL A 63 -1.65 1.25 -13.08
C VAL A 63 -0.97 2.05 -14.17
N ASP A 64 -1.05 3.37 -14.06
CA ASP A 64 -0.30 4.26 -14.93
C ASP A 64 1.16 4.21 -14.51
N ILE A 65 2.02 3.77 -15.41
CA ILE A 65 3.47 3.76 -15.19
C ILE A 65 3.97 5.19 -15.42
N PRO A 66 4.71 5.77 -14.48
CA PRO A 66 5.31 7.09 -14.67
C PRO A 66 6.23 7.13 -15.90
N ASP A 67 6.31 8.29 -16.54
CA ASP A 67 7.29 8.51 -17.60
C ASP A 67 8.71 8.37 -17.03
N GLY A 68 9.59 7.69 -17.77
CA GLY A 68 10.98 7.44 -17.36
C GLY A 68 11.13 6.32 -16.33
N ASP A 69 12.18 6.40 -15.52
CA ASP A 69 12.46 5.39 -14.51
C ASP A 69 11.45 5.45 -13.37
N TYR A 70 11.10 4.29 -12.85
CA TYR A 70 10.17 4.17 -11.73
C TYR A 70 10.63 3.12 -10.72
N ALA A 71 9.99 3.11 -9.57
CA ALA A 71 10.28 2.16 -8.50
C ALA A 71 9.01 1.56 -7.92
N LEU A 72 9.14 0.33 -7.39
CA LEU A 72 8.18 -0.22 -6.44
C LEU A 72 8.59 0.17 -5.02
N ARG A 73 7.63 0.70 -4.28
CA ARG A 73 7.75 1.02 -2.86
C ARG A 73 6.85 0.12 -2.04
N VAL A 74 7.39 -0.48 -0.98
CA VAL A 74 6.58 -1.14 0.04
C VAL A 74 6.75 -0.41 1.37
N ASP A 75 5.62 0.03 1.91
CA ASP A 75 5.50 0.69 3.21
C ASP A 75 4.46 -0.03 4.09
N GLU A 76 4.64 0.05 5.41
CA GLU A 76 3.57 -0.13 6.39
C GLU A 76 3.18 1.20 6.99
N VAL A 77 1.89 1.38 7.23
CA VAL A 77 1.36 2.58 7.90
C VAL A 77 0.55 2.17 9.10
N ALA A 78 0.94 2.67 10.26
CA ALA A 78 0.30 2.43 11.55
C ALA A 78 -0.48 3.65 12.02
N PHE A 79 -1.71 3.41 12.43
CA PHE A 79 -2.64 4.41 12.96
C PHE A 79 -2.95 4.07 14.41
N PRO A 80 -2.37 4.74 15.40
CA PRO A 80 -2.82 4.64 16.77
C PRO A 80 -4.26 5.18 16.91
N VAL A 81 -4.88 4.92 18.06
CA VAL A 81 -6.24 5.39 18.35
C VAL A 81 -6.36 6.89 18.10
N GLY A 82 -7.41 7.28 17.36
CA GLY A 82 -7.69 8.66 17.00
C GLY A 82 -6.84 9.25 15.88
N ALA A 83 -5.96 8.43 15.27
CA ALA A 83 -5.14 8.91 14.16
C ALA A 83 -5.98 9.18 12.90
N ILE A 84 -5.66 10.27 12.24
CA ILE A 84 -6.26 10.70 10.99
C ILE A 84 -5.15 11.03 10.01
N ALA A 85 -5.15 10.40 8.84
CA ALA A 85 -4.46 10.93 7.69
C ALA A 85 -5.37 11.95 7.01
N HIS A 86 -5.09 13.23 7.23
CA HIS A 86 -5.87 14.34 6.65
C HIS A 86 -5.88 14.23 5.13
N ARG A 87 -6.81 14.92 4.47
CA ARG A 87 -7.00 14.79 3.03
C ARG A 87 -5.70 15.05 2.28
N HIS A 88 -5.26 14.08 1.51
CA HIS A 88 -3.95 14.08 0.85
C HIS A 88 -3.99 13.29 -0.45
N THR A 89 -2.95 13.46 -1.24
CA THR A 89 -2.68 12.65 -2.43
C THR A 89 -1.32 11.94 -2.31
N HIS A 90 -1.11 10.96 -3.16
CA HIS A 90 0.19 10.33 -3.39
C HIS A 90 0.60 10.47 -4.86
N THR A 91 1.89 10.59 -5.13
CA THR A 91 2.41 10.64 -6.51
C THR A 91 2.46 9.28 -7.20
N GLY A 92 2.19 8.19 -6.48
CA GLY A 92 2.18 6.83 -7.01
C GLY A 92 0.85 6.14 -6.81
N SER A 93 0.48 5.31 -7.78
CA SER A 93 -0.66 4.39 -7.70
C SER A 93 -0.28 3.11 -6.99
N GLY A 94 -1.20 2.47 -6.29
CA GLY A 94 -0.90 1.14 -5.71
C GLY A 94 -2.01 0.55 -4.87
N TRP A 95 -1.76 -0.68 -4.44
CA TRP A 95 -2.62 -1.46 -3.57
C TRP A 95 -2.27 -1.27 -2.10
N ARG A 96 -3.30 -1.31 -1.27
CA ARG A 96 -3.22 -1.37 0.19
C ARG A 96 -3.92 -2.64 0.65
N HIS A 97 -3.45 -3.20 1.75
CA HIS A 97 -4.07 -4.34 2.41
C HIS A 97 -4.10 -4.09 3.92
N LEU A 98 -5.31 -4.09 4.49
CA LEU A 98 -5.48 -3.86 5.93
C LEU A 98 -5.10 -5.10 6.71
N VAL A 99 -4.04 -5.01 7.50
CA VAL A 99 -3.48 -6.13 8.27
C VAL A 99 -4.27 -6.35 9.56
N ASN A 100 -4.61 -5.25 10.23
CA ASN A 100 -5.44 -5.29 11.43
C ASN A 100 -6.15 -3.97 11.66
N GLY A 101 -7.27 -4.05 12.36
CA GLY A 101 -8.10 -2.92 12.72
C GLY A 101 -9.14 -2.57 11.68
N ASP A 102 -9.75 -1.41 11.88
CA ASP A 102 -10.76 -0.85 10.98
C ASP A 102 -10.34 0.55 10.56
N LEU A 103 -10.49 0.84 9.28
CA LEU A 103 -10.08 2.11 8.69
C LEU A 103 -11.18 2.64 7.78
N ARG A 104 -11.68 3.85 8.06
CA ARG A 104 -12.57 4.54 7.15
C ARG A 104 -11.76 5.31 6.12
N ILE A 105 -11.99 5.00 4.85
CA ILE A 105 -11.41 5.67 3.70
C ILE A 105 -12.46 6.58 3.08
N GLU A 106 -12.16 7.86 3.02
CA GLU A 106 -13.00 8.89 2.41
C GLU A 106 -12.30 9.36 1.12
N ALA A 107 -12.68 8.77 -0.01
CA ALA A 107 -12.21 9.16 -1.35
C ALA A 107 -13.00 10.37 -1.87
N GLU A 108 -12.81 10.75 -3.11
CA GLU A 108 -13.46 11.95 -3.68
C GLU A 108 -14.98 11.79 -3.78
N HIS A 109 -15.46 10.60 -4.13
CA HIS A 109 -16.88 10.34 -4.40
C HIS A 109 -17.46 9.19 -3.56
N ASP A 110 -16.64 8.56 -2.71
CA ASP A 110 -17.06 7.40 -1.95
C ASP A 110 -16.44 7.39 -0.55
N THR A 111 -17.15 6.74 0.37
CA THR A 111 -16.66 6.49 1.73
C THR A 111 -16.88 5.02 2.07
N THR A 112 -15.79 4.32 2.33
CA THR A 112 -15.81 2.89 2.63
C THR A 112 -15.13 2.62 3.96
N VAL A 113 -15.64 1.66 4.73
CA VAL A 113 -14.95 1.11 5.90
C VAL A 113 -14.26 -0.18 5.47
N MET A 114 -12.94 -0.18 5.64
CA MET A 114 -12.09 -1.34 5.43
C MET A 114 -11.89 -2.08 6.74
N HIS A 115 -11.99 -3.39 6.69
CA HIS A 115 -11.74 -4.32 7.80
C HIS A 115 -10.45 -5.12 7.56
N ALA A 116 -9.91 -5.69 8.61
CA ALA A 116 -8.72 -6.56 8.48
C ALA A 116 -8.95 -7.67 7.42
N GLY A 117 -8.03 -7.77 6.47
CA GLY A 117 -8.13 -8.65 5.30
C GLY A 117 -8.61 -7.95 4.02
N ASP A 118 -9.19 -6.75 4.11
CA ASP A 118 -9.61 -6.00 2.92
C ASP A 118 -8.43 -5.37 2.19
N SER A 119 -8.58 -5.24 0.87
CA SER A 119 -7.63 -4.57 -0.01
C SER A 119 -8.32 -3.51 -0.84
N TRP A 120 -7.63 -2.37 -1.06
CA TRP A 120 -8.13 -1.30 -1.92
C TRP A 120 -7.00 -0.69 -2.75
N PHE A 121 -7.39 -0.13 -3.89
CA PHE A 121 -6.49 0.54 -4.81
C PHE A 121 -6.67 2.05 -4.73
N GLU A 122 -5.56 2.78 -4.73
CA GLU A 122 -5.58 4.25 -4.86
C GLU A 122 -4.77 4.66 -6.08
N PRO A 123 -5.41 5.33 -7.05
CA PRO A 123 -4.71 5.96 -8.17
C PRO A 123 -3.79 7.10 -7.71
N ALA A 124 -2.73 7.35 -8.47
CA ALA A 124 -1.88 8.52 -8.27
C ALA A 124 -2.71 9.81 -8.34
N GLY A 125 -2.44 10.75 -7.45
CA GLY A 125 -3.12 12.04 -7.41
C GLY A 125 -4.55 12.02 -6.86
N SER A 126 -5.13 10.85 -6.59
CA SER A 126 -6.50 10.75 -6.05
C SER A 126 -6.54 11.25 -4.60
N PRO A 127 -7.40 12.23 -4.25
CA PRO A 127 -7.53 12.73 -2.89
C PRO A 127 -8.20 11.69 -1.97
N VAL A 128 -7.56 11.41 -0.85
CA VAL A 128 -8.07 10.48 0.14
C VAL A 128 -7.86 11.01 1.55
N ARG A 129 -8.79 10.70 2.47
CA ARG A 129 -8.67 10.88 3.90
C ARG A 129 -8.88 9.54 4.58
N ALA A 130 -8.03 9.19 5.56
CA ALA A 130 -8.17 7.93 6.28
C ALA A 130 -8.30 8.16 7.79
N VAL A 131 -9.27 7.48 8.42
CA VAL A 131 -9.59 7.63 9.85
C VAL A 131 -9.58 6.27 10.52
N ALA A 132 -8.70 6.10 11.51
CA ALA A 132 -8.73 4.91 12.36
C ALA A 132 -10.01 4.87 13.20
N LEU A 133 -10.73 3.75 13.16
CA LEU A 133 -12.01 3.57 13.87
C LEU A 133 -11.85 2.82 15.20
N GLN A 134 -10.71 2.23 15.45
CA GLN A 134 -10.48 1.46 16.67
C GLN A 134 -10.39 2.36 17.91
N THR A 135 -10.92 1.85 19.02
CA THR A 135 -10.85 2.48 20.34
C THR A 135 -9.69 1.96 21.19
N SER A 136 -8.98 0.92 20.70
CA SER A 136 -7.79 0.34 21.35
C SER A 136 -6.89 -0.30 20.30
N GLY A 137 -5.61 -0.41 20.60
CA GLY A 137 -4.63 -1.01 19.69
C GLY A 137 -4.22 -0.08 18.54
N VAL A 138 -3.73 -0.66 17.47
CA VAL A 138 -3.21 0.05 16.29
C VAL A 138 -3.86 -0.52 15.03
N THR A 139 -4.49 0.35 14.25
CA THR A 139 -4.91 -0.01 12.88
C THR A 139 -3.68 0.04 11.97
N ARG A 140 -3.48 -0.97 11.12
CA ARG A 140 -2.29 -1.05 10.28
C ARG A 140 -2.58 -1.64 8.92
N PHE A 141 -2.02 -1.03 7.90
CA PHE A 141 -2.02 -1.57 6.54
C PHE A 141 -0.60 -1.62 5.96
N VAL A 142 -0.37 -2.57 5.07
CA VAL A 142 0.77 -2.60 4.15
C VAL A 142 0.32 -2.08 2.78
N ARG A 143 1.21 -1.40 2.08
CA ARG A 143 0.95 -0.94 0.71
C ARG A 143 2.14 -1.15 -0.19
N CYS A 144 1.84 -1.39 -1.47
CA CYS A 144 2.83 -1.37 -2.53
C CYS A 144 2.41 -0.37 -3.61
N MET A 145 3.29 0.54 -3.97
CA MET A 145 3.04 1.61 -4.94
C MET A 145 4.08 1.59 -6.05
N VAL A 146 3.63 1.92 -7.27
CA VAL A 146 4.51 2.34 -8.36
C VAL A 146 4.70 3.84 -8.25
N ILE A 147 5.94 4.28 -8.12
CA ILE A 147 6.30 5.69 -7.92
C ILE A 147 7.36 6.13 -8.95
N PRO A 148 7.41 7.41 -9.36
CA PRO A 148 8.53 7.92 -10.15
C PRO A 148 9.85 7.75 -9.40
N ALA A 149 10.95 7.45 -10.11
CA ALA A 149 12.25 7.14 -9.50
C ALA A 149 12.82 8.30 -8.65
N ASN A 150 12.51 9.54 -9.00
CA ASN A 150 12.93 10.72 -8.22
C ASN A 150 12.27 10.83 -6.82
N PHE A 151 11.27 9.99 -6.53
CA PHE A 151 10.68 9.87 -5.20
C PHE A 151 11.30 8.75 -4.35
N VAL A 152 12.31 8.03 -4.85
CA VAL A 152 13.04 7.05 -4.04
C VAL A 152 13.65 7.75 -2.82
N GLY A 153 13.38 7.21 -1.62
CA GLY A 153 13.79 7.80 -0.35
C GLY A 153 12.97 9.01 0.13
N VAL A 154 12.09 9.57 -0.71
CA VAL A 154 11.32 10.80 -0.41
C VAL A 154 9.85 10.48 -0.19
N SER A 155 9.14 11.29 0.59
CA SER A 155 7.69 11.14 0.80
C SER A 155 6.91 11.43 -0.47
N THR A 156 5.92 10.57 -0.78
CA THR A 156 4.93 10.80 -1.84
C THR A 156 3.65 11.49 -1.33
N PHE A 157 3.55 11.68 -0.02
CA PHE A 157 2.40 12.27 0.64
C PHE A 157 2.36 13.78 0.42
N GLN A 158 1.25 14.29 -0.07
CA GLN A 158 1.00 15.72 -0.28
C GLN A 158 -0.37 16.09 0.29
N LEU A 159 -0.41 17.01 1.26
CA LEU A 159 -1.68 17.51 1.78
C LEU A 159 -2.48 18.21 0.67
N HIS A 160 -3.78 17.92 0.64
CA HIS A 160 -4.70 18.57 -0.30
C HIS A 160 -4.91 20.04 0.08
N ASP A 161 -5.07 20.31 1.39
CA ASP A 161 -5.09 21.66 1.96
C ASP A 161 -3.81 21.90 2.79
N PRO A 162 -2.96 22.86 2.40
CA PRO A 162 -1.76 23.19 3.20
C PRO A 162 -2.07 23.60 4.65
N ALA A 163 -3.28 24.13 4.95
CA ALA A 163 -3.69 24.49 6.31
C ALA A 163 -3.74 23.27 7.24
N ASP A 164 -3.99 22.07 6.70
CA ASP A 164 -4.01 20.82 7.47
C ASP A 164 -2.62 20.44 8.02
N ALA A 165 -1.55 21.11 7.58
CA ALA A 165 -0.21 20.90 8.14
C ALA A 165 -0.11 21.23 9.63
N ALA A 166 -0.99 22.09 10.14
CA ALA A 166 -1.07 22.46 11.56
C ALA A 166 -1.81 21.40 12.40
N LEU A 167 -2.51 20.46 11.78
CA LEU A 167 -3.28 19.42 12.47
C LEU A 167 -2.39 18.26 12.89
N PRO A 168 -2.72 17.55 13.99
CA PRO A 168 -1.97 16.37 14.42
C PRO A 168 -1.97 15.28 13.36
N ARG A 169 -0.80 14.74 13.09
CA ARG A 169 -0.60 13.54 12.23
C ARG A 169 0.04 12.47 13.09
N LEU A 170 -0.78 11.57 13.63
CA LEU A 170 -0.34 10.53 14.54
C LEU A 170 0.09 9.25 13.82
N GLN A 171 -0.27 9.09 12.56
CA GLN A 171 0.12 7.91 11.77
C GLN A 171 1.65 7.88 11.57
N MET A 172 2.19 6.68 11.64
CA MET A 172 3.60 6.39 11.43
C MET A 172 3.76 5.54 10.18
N THR A 173 4.76 5.83 9.38
CA THR A 173 5.10 5.05 8.19
C THR A 173 6.45 4.39 8.38
N HIS A 174 6.49 3.07 8.20
CA HIS A 174 7.71 2.31 8.09
C HIS A 174 7.91 1.91 6.63
N ARG A 175 9.00 2.40 6.02
CA ARG A 175 9.37 2.02 4.67
C ARG A 175 10.25 0.78 4.71
N HIS A 176 9.79 -0.28 4.06
CA HIS A 176 10.57 -1.49 3.90
C HIS A 176 11.63 -1.32 2.82
N PHE A 177 11.21 -0.90 1.63
CA PHE A 177 12.15 -0.61 0.53
C PHE A 177 11.52 0.28 -0.56
N ASP A 178 12.42 0.87 -1.37
CA ASP A 178 12.18 1.39 -2.71
C ASP A 178 13.07 0.59 -3.68
N HIS A 179 12.47 -0.11 -4.65
CA HIS A 179 13.21 -0.91 -5.64
C HIS A 179 13.01 -0.33 -7.04
N LEU A 180 14.10 0.15 -7.63
CA LEU A 180 14.08 0.64 -9.01
C LEU A 180 13.73 -0.49 -9.97
N VAL A 181 12.76 -0.24 -10.84
CA VAL A 181 12.36 -1.17 -11.90
C VAL A 181 13.04 -0.71 -13.17
N GLN A 182 13.95 -1.54 -13.66
CA GLN A 182 14.54 -1.36 -14.98
C GLN A 182 13.64 -2.08 -15.98
N VAL A 183 13.06 -1.32 -16.90
CA VAL A 183 12.37 -1.91 -18.05
C VAL A 183 13.43 -2.08 -19.12
N ASP A 184 13.79 -3.33 -19.42
CA ASP A 184 14.59 -3.60 -20.60
C ASP A 184 13.87 -3.01 -21.81
N ALA A 185 14.51 -2.05 -22.46
CA ALA A 185 14.04 -1.52 -23.73
C ALA A 185 14.15 -2.67 -24.76
N GLY A 186 13.03 -3.37 -24.97
CA GLY A 186 12.90 -4.42 -25.96
C GLY A 186 12.98 -3.86 -27.39
#